data_fe78daf8bfdf228423330c18c31ae8ff
#
_entry.id   fe78daf8bfdf228423330c18c31ae8ff
#
_cell.length_a   1.000
_cell.length_b   1.000
_cell.length_c   1.000
_cell.angle_alpha   90.00
_cell.angle_beta   90.00
_cell.angle_gamma   90.00
#
_symmetry.space_group_name_H-M   'P 1'
#
loop_
_entity.id
_entity.type
_entity.pdbx_description
1 polymer ?
#
loop_
_entity_poly.entity_id
_entity_poly.type
_entity_poly.pdbx_seq_one_letter_code
_entity_poly.pdbx_strand_id
1 'polypeptide(L)'
;MIPVDKQMQLIKRGITNLIDEGELRKKLERGKPLTVKAGFDPTAPDLHLGHTVLIHKLRHFQELGHRVVFLIGDFTGRIGDPSGRSATRPPLTTEQVIANAETYKEQVFKILDPEKTVVEFNSRWLNDFTAADFIRLGSRYTLARMMERDDFAKRYRENTPIALHELLYPLMQGYDSVALKADVEMGGTDQKFNLLVGRNLQAHYGMESQCILTMPLLEGLDGVRKMSKSYGNYIGIDEAPPEIFGKVMAISDELMWRYYELLSFKSLEEIATLKEDVAQGRVHPKAAKEMLAHEMVSRYHSEKDADEARQGFNAVFASGGVPDDAPCHTCAQGDDSTPPAFLEAAGLVKSRGEAKRLIKEGALSVDGQRCDDAMSPLAAGEYVIKLGKKRFLRLTVTA
;
A
#
# COMPACT_ATOMS: atom_id res chain seq x y z
N MET A 1 -17.70 -13.35 24.54
CA MET A 1 -16.64 -13.29 23.52
C MET A 1 -16.93 -14.29 22.39
N ILE A 2 -16.45 -14.01 21.18
CA ILE A 2 -16.57 -14.92 20.03
C ILE A 2 -15.79 -16.21 20.32
N PRO A 3 -16.28 -17.41 19.92
CA PRO A 3 -15.58 -18.68 20.14
C PRO A 3 -14.14 -18.65 19.60
N VAL A 4 -13.19 -19.27 20.32
CA VAL A 4 -11.74 -19.21 20.01
C VAL A 4 -11.43 -19.68 18.59
N ASP A 5 -12.09 -20.74 18.11
CA ASP A 5 -11.85 -21.23 16.75
C ASP A 5 -12.26 -20.23 15.66
N LYS A 6 -13.36 -19.50 15.86
CA LYS A 6 -13.77 -18.42 14.96
C LYS A 6 -12.81 -17.23 15.02
N GLN A 7 -12.31 -16.90 16.22
CA GLN A 7 -11.28 -15.88 16.36
C GLN A 7 -10.01 -16.30 15.60
N MET A 8 -9.54 -17.52 15.81
CA MET A 8 -8.34 -18.05 15.13
C MET A 8 -8.51 -18.07 13.61
N GLN A 9 -9.68 -18.42 13.10
CA GLN A 9 -9.97 -18.38 11.66
C GLN A 9 -9.79 -16.97 11.08
N LEU A 10 -10.36 -15.94 11.74
CA LEU A 10 -10.23 -14.55 11.29
C LEU A 10 -8.80 -14.01 11.47
N ILE A 11 -8.15 -14.35 12.58
CA ILE A 11 -6.76 -13.96 12.85
C ILE A 11 -5.82 -14.56 11.80
N LYS A 12 -6.03 -15.80 11.39
CA LYS A 12 -5.19 -16.50 10.40
C LYS A 12 -5.43 -16.06 8.94
N ARG A 13 -6.46 -15.29 8.66
CA ARG A 13 -6.73 -14.79 7.32
C ARG A 13 -5.55 -13.96 6.80
N GLY A 14 -4.94 -14.35 5.68
CA GLY A 14 -3.91 -13.59 4.96
C GLY A 14 -2.59 -13.39 5.70
N ILE A 15 -2.34 -14.04 6.84
CA ILE A 15 -1.06 -13.96 7.54
C ILE A 15 0.01 -14.84 6.87
N THR A 16 1.28 -14.44 7.02
CA THR A 16 2.41 -15.25 6.55
C THR A 16 3.01 -16.09 7.69
N ASN A 17 3.14 -15.53 8.88
CA ASN A 17 3.65 -16.25 10.04
C ASN A 17 2.80 -15.96 11.28
N LEU A 18 2.68 -16.96 12.14
CA LEU A 18 2.14 -16.85 13.50
C LEU A 18 3.09 -17.55 14.46
N ILE A 19 3.66 -16.82 15.42
CA ILE A 19 4.60 -17.30 16.43
C ILE A 19 4.11 -16.82 17.82
N ASP A 20 3.61 -17.60 18.73
CA ASP A 20 3.30 -19.04 18.63
C ASP A 20 1.77 -19.21 18.56
N GLU A 21 1.28 -20.12 17.71
CA GLU A 21 -0.17 -20.36 17.55
C GLU A 21 -0.78 -20.99 18.82
N GLY A 22 -0.05 -21.92 19.46
CA GLY A 22 -0.53 -22.55 20.68
C GLY A 22 -0.59 -21.60 21.87
N GLU A 23 0.37 -20.67 21.96
CA GLU A 23 0.34 -19.61 22.98
C GLU A 23 -0.79 -18.60 22.72
N LEU A 24 -1.02 -18.22 21.47
CA LEU A 24 -2.11 -17.33 21.11
C LEU A 24 -3.45 -17.95 21.49
N ARG A 25 -3.65 -19.24 21.18
CA ARG A 25 -4.87 -19.97 21.56
C ARG A 25 -5.07 -19.95 23.08
N LYS A 26 -4.03 -20.24 23.86
CA LYS A 26 -4.10 -20.16 25.32
C LYS A 26 -4.45 -18.77 25.86
N LYS A 27 -3.90 -17.71 25.22
CA LYS A 27 -4.24 -16.33 25.58
C LYS A 27 -5.71 -16.02 25.29
N LEU A 28 -6.24 -16.46 24.14
CA LEU A 28 -7.65 -16.29 23.76
C LEU A 28 -8.62 -17.06 24.69
N GLU A 29 -8.22 -18.28 25.10
CA GLU A 29 -9.03 -19.13 26.02
C GLU A 29 -9.21 -18.50 27.40
N ARG A 30 -8.37 -17.55 27.80
CA ARG A 30 -8.57 -16.79 29.06
C ARG A 30 -9.81 -15.91 29.04
N GLY A 31 -10.40 -15.69 27.88
CA GLY A 31 -11.63 -14.92 27.76
C GLY A 31 -11.46 -13.43 28.09
N LYS A 32 -10.26 -12.87 28.01
CA LYS A 32 -9.95 -11.44 28.27
C LYS A 32 -9.46 -10.76 26.99
N PRO A 33 -9.77 -9.46 26.81
CA PRO A 33 -9.19 -8.70 25.71
C PRO A 33 -7.66 -8.75 25.73
N LEU A 34 -7.05 -9.07 24.59
CA LEU A 34 -5.61 -9.02 24.40
C LEU A 34 -5.20 -7.58 24.02
N THR A 35 -3.99 -7.17 24.41
CA THR A 35 -3.35 -5.96 23.90
C THR A 35 -2.61 -6.31 22.62
N VAL A 36 -3.11 -5.79 21.50
CA VAL A 36 -2.59 -6.02 20.14
C VAL A 36 -1.98 -4.73 19.61
N LYS A 37 -0.70 -4.71 19.31
CA LYS A 37 -0.02 -3.53 18.80
C LYS A 37 0.52 -3.73 17.38
N ALA A 38 0.57 -2.62 16.65
CA ALA A 38 1.41 -2.48 15.46
C ALA A 38 2.07 -1.10 15.49
N GLY A 39 3.37 -1.05 15.23
CA GLY A 39 4.16 0.18 15.20
C GLY A 39 4.33 0.70 13.77
N PHE A 40 4.25 2.02 13.63
CA PHE A 40 4.43 2.73 12.37
C PHE A 40 5.31 3.96 12.60
N ASP A 41 6.46 3.98 11.94
CA ASP A 41 7.29 5.18 11.89
C ASP A 41 6.70 6.17 10.88
N PRO A 42 6.41 7.41 11.26
CA PRO A 42 5.77 8.40 10.37
C PRO A 42 6.77 8.97 9.37
N THR A 43 7.24 8.13 8.46
CA THR A 43 8.35 8.41 7.54
C THR A 43 7.96 9.13 6.26
N ALA A 44 6.67 9.28 6.00
CA ALA A 44 6.07 10.01 4.90
C ALA A 44 4.64 10.43 5.29
N PRO A 45 4.09 11.52 4.74
CA PRO A 45 2.81 12.05 5.21
C PRO A 45 1.61 11.13 4.91
N ASP A 46 1.68 10.28 3.86
CA ASP A 46 0.51 9.53 3.41
C ASP A 46 0.72 8.03 3.45
N LEU A 47 -0.36 7.33 3.79
CA LEU A 47 -0.47 5.89 3.70
C LEU A 47 -0.85 5.45 2.27
N HIS A 48 -0.47 4.23 1.91
CA HIS A 48 -0.91 3.55 0.70
C HIS A 48 -1.48 2.17 1.03
N LEU A 49 -2.15 1.51 0.09
CA LEU A 49 -2.80 0.22 0.32
C LEU A 49 -1.88 -0.84 0.94
N GLY A 50 -0.57 -0.79 0.70
CA GLY A 50 0.38 -1.69 1.35
C GLY A 50 0.42 -1.57 2.88
N HIS A 51 0.30 -0.34 3.41
CA HIS A 51 0.21 -0.11 4.85
C HIS A 51 -1.13 -0.59 5.42
N THR A 52 -2.20 -0.44 4.63
CA THR A 52 -3.54 -0.78 5.10
C THR A 52 -3.76 -2.27 5.32
N VAL A 53 -2.94 -3.14 4.72
CA VAL A 53 -2.96 -4.59 5.00
C VAL A 53 -2.82 -4.87 6.50
N LEU A 54 -1.86 -4.22 7.14
CA LEU A 54 -1.63 -4.37 8.57
C LEU A 54 -2.74 -3.70 9.40
N ILE A 55 -3.22 -2.52 8.95
CA ILE A 55 -4.31 -1.80 9.63
C ILE A 55 -5.63 -2.58 9.55
N HIS A 56 -5.91 -3.25 8.43
CA HIS A 56 -7.05 -4.15 8.31
C HIS A 56 -6.95 -5.35 9.26
N LYS A 57 -5.75 -5.87 9.47
CA LYS A 57 -5.56 -6.93 10.46
C LYS A 57 -5.81 -6.43 11.89
N LEU A 58 -5.40 -5.21 12.24
CA LEU A 58 -5.76 -4.57 13.50
C LEU A 58 -7.29 -4.46 13.66
N ARG A 59 -8.01 -4.07 12.59
CA ARG A 59 -9.47 -4.02 12.60
C ARG A 59 -10.10 -5.38 12.93
N HIS A 60 -9.59 -6.48 12.38
CA HIS A 60 -10.08 -7.83 12.76
C HIS A 60 -9.97 -8.06 14.26
N PHE A 61 -8.90 -7.61 14.92
CA PHE A 61 -8.78 -7.70 16.36
C PHE A 61 -9.77 -6.79 17.12
N GLN A 62 -10.07 -5.61 16.58
CA GLN A 62 -11.14 -4.74 17.14
C GLN A 62 -12.50 -5.42 17.07
N GLU A 63 -12.84 -6.03 15.93
CA GLU A 63 -14.11 -6.75 15.72
C GLU A 63 -14.24 -7.95 16.66
N LEU A 64 -13.12 -8.58 17.02
CA LEU A 64 -13.06 -9.64 18.02
C LEU A 64 -13.14 -9.14 19.48
N GLY A 65 -13.11 -7.83 19.71
CA GLY A 65 -13.21 -7.21 21.03
C GLY A 65 -11.87 -7.09 21.78
N HIS A 66 -10.74 -7.14 21.07
CA HIS A 66 -9.42 -6.92 21.65
C HIS A 66 -9.05 -5.44 21.70
N ARG A 67 -8.12 -5.09 22.59
CA ARG A 67 -7.57 -3.75 22.72
C ARG A 67 -6.50 -3.53 21.64
N VAL A 68 -6.80 -2.69 20.66
CA VAL A 68 -5.87 -2.35 19.58
C VAL A 68 -5.07 -1.10 19.94
N VAL A 69 -3.76 -1.19 19.79
CA VAL A 69 -2.81 -0.09 19.96
C VAL A 69 -2.15 0.22 18.62
N PHE A 70 -2.48 1.37 18.06
CA PHE A 70 -1.76 1.96 16.94
C PHE A 70 -0.61 2.79 17.49
N LEU A 71 0.60 2.24 17.40
CA LEU A 71 1.80 2.88 17.94
C LEU A 71 2.48 3.72 16.88
N ILE A 72 2.62 5.00 17.15
CA ILE A 72 3.40 5.93 16.33
C ILE A 72 4.84 5.96 16.87
N GLY A 73 5.77 5.57 16.02
CA GLY A 73 7.20 5.59 16.30
C GLY A 73 7.81 6.97 16.10
N ASP A 74 7.38 7.94 16.90
CA ASP A 74 7.87 9.32 16.79
C ASP A 74 9.30 9.48 17.34
N PHE A 75 9.74 8.61 18.24
CA PHE A 75 11.13 8.51 18.66
C PHE A 75 11.94 7.68 17.65
N THR A 76 11.48 6.49 17.31
CA THR A 76 12.18 5.56 16.41
C THR A 76 12.27 6.09 14.97
N GLY A 77 11.28 6.84 14.52
CA GLY A 77 11.27 7.50 13.21
C GLY A 77 12.41 8.50 13.00
N ARG A 78 12.91 9.09 14.10
CA ARG A 78 14.11 9.97 14.08
C ARG A 78 15.42 9.20 13.92
N ILE A 79 15.42 7.91 14.27
CA ILE A 79 16.58 7.03 14.10
C ILE A 79 16.57 6.41 12.70
N GLY A 80 15.40 5.97 12.27
CA GLY A 80 15.15 5.31 10.99
C GLY A 80 15.34 3.80 11.05
N ASP A 81 14.29 3.08 10.62
CA ASP A 81 14.31 1.62 10.53
C ASP A 81 15.32 1.15 9.47
N PRO A 82 16.34 0.36 9.86
CA PRO A 82 17.30 -0.20 8.93
C PRO A 82 16.76 -1.39 8.12
N SER A 83 15.53 -1.90 8.41
CA SER A 83 14.96 -3.10 7.80
C SER A 83 14.91 -3.03 6.27
N GLY A 84 15.53 -4.02 5.62
CA GLY A 84 15.48 -4.19 4.16
C GLY A 84 16.18 -3.09 3.36
N ARG A 85 17.14 -2.38 3.93
CA ARG A 85 17.88 -1.29 3.29
C ARG A 85 19.36 -1.59 3.11
N SER A 86 19.91 -1.02 2.06
CA SER A 86 21.33 -1.09 1.75
C SER A 86 22.15 0.09 2.28
N ALA A 87 21.49 1.13 2.81
CA ALA A 87 22.12 2.36 3.33
C ALA A 87 21.32 2.96 4.48
N THR A 88 22.02 3.69 5.36
CA THR A 88 21.43 4.44 6.46
C THR A 88 20.46 5.51 5.96
N ARG A 89 19.30 5.63 6.61
CA ARG A 89 18.28 6.64 6.28
C ARG A 89 18.65 7.97 6.92
N PRO A 90 18.48 9.10 6.21
CA PRO A 90 18.55 10.41 6.86
C PRO A 90 17.49 10.51 7.97
N PRO A 91 17.86 10.99 9.18
CA PRO A 91 16.91 11.17 10.26
C PRO A 91 15.89 12.26 9.90
N LEU A 92 14.64 12.07 10.32
CA LEU A 92 13.59 13.10 10.23
C LEU A 92 13.75 14.12 11.33
N THR A 93 13.34 15.37 11.07
CA THR A 93 13.23 16.36 12.14
C THR A 93 12.02 16.08 13.03
N THR A 94 12.01 16.63 14.24
CA THR A 94 10.88 16.48 15.18
C THR A 94 9.59 17.04 14.58
N GLU A 95 9.66 18.17 13.88
CA GLU A 95 8.52 18.83 13.24
C GLU A 95 7.94 17.96 12.11
N GLN A 96 8.80 17.34 11.30
CA GLN A 96 8.37 16.40 10.24
C GLN A 96 7.68 15.19 10.83
N VAL A 97 8.21 14.63 11.91
CA VAL A 97 7.62 13.46 12.59
C VAL A 97 6.25 13.80 13.16
N ILE A 98 6.08 14.95 13.81
CA ILE A 98 4.81 15.41 14.36
C ILE A 98 3.78 15.61 13.25
N ALA A 99 4.13 16.34 12.19
CA ALA A 99 3.23 16.58 11.05
C ALA A 99 2.76 15.28 10.40
N ASN A 100 3.69 14.36 10.14
CA ASN A 100 3.35 13.06 9.55
C ASN A 100 2.50 12.19 10.51
N ALA A 101 2.72 12.29 11.82
CA ALA A 101 1.97 11.53 12.82
C ALA A 101 0.49 11.93 12.86
N GLU A 102 0.18 13.23 12.75
CA GLU A 102 -1.22 13.69 12.67
C GLU A 102 -1.90 13.18 11.40
N THR A 103 -1.23 13.22 10.25
CA THR A 103 -1.75 12.67 8.99
C THR A 103 -2.02 11.16 9.11
N TYR A 104 -1.11 10.40 9.73
CA TYR A 104 -1.31 8.95 9.97
C TYR A 104 -2.52 8.68 10.84
N LYS A 105 -2.72 9.46 11.88
CA LYS A 105 -3.85 9.34 12.78
C LYS A 105 -5.19 9.58 12.05
N GLU A 106 -5.28 10.61 11.22
CA GLU A 106 -6.46 10.87 10.41
C GLU A 106 -6.75 9.73 9.42
N GLN A 107 -5.72 9.27 8.73
CA GLN A 107 -5.85 8.23 7.72
C GLN A 107 -6.17 6.85 8.30
N VAL A 108 -5.61 6.50 9.46
CA VAL A 108 -5.88 5.21 10.10
C VAL A 108 -7.33 5.07 10.54
N PHE A 109 -7.98 6.17 10.90
CA PHE A 109 -9.40 6.18 11.29
C PHE A 109 -10.38 6.06 10.12
N LYS A 110 -9.90 6.05 8.86
CA LYS A 110 -10.70 5.58 7.72
C LYS A 110 -10.94 4.05 7.77
N ILE A 111 -10.17 3.32 8.59
CA ILE A 111 -10.22 1.85 8.68
C ILE A 111 -10.57 1.39 10.10
N LEU A 112 -9.93 1.97 11.11
CA LEU A 112 -10.12 1.62 12.51
C LEU A 112 -11.20 2.48 13.17
N ASP A 113 -11.94 1.89 14.09
CA ASP A 113 -12.88 2.59 14.94
C ASP A 113 -12.09 3.46 15.96
N PRO A 114 -12.22 4.79 15.94
CA PRO A 114 -11.47 5.68 16.82
C PRO A 114 -11.77 5.47 18.31
N GLU A 115 -12.99 5.03 18.66
CA GLU A 115 -13.38 4.77 20.05
C GLU A 115 -12.74 3.49 20.62
N LYS A 116 -12.33 2.57 19.74
CA LYS A 116 -11.71 1.28 20.10
C LYS A 116 -10.21 1.23 19.82
N THR A 117 -9.62 2.32 19.34
CA THR A 117 -8.20 2.41 19.02
C THR A 117 -7.47 3.26 20.04
N VAL A 118 -6.45 2.70 20.65
CA VAL A 118 -5.52 3.46 21.45
C VAL A 118 -4.38 3.93 20.56
N VAL A 119 -4.23 5.24 20.36
CA VAL A 119 -3.06 5.81 19.67
C VAL A 119 -2.02 6.13 20.74
N GLU A 120 -0.83 5.57 20.58
CA GLU A 120 0.31 5.76 21.48
C GLU A 120 1.53 6.24 20.72
N PHE A 121 2.42 6.92 21.45
CA PHE A 121 3.68 7.45 20.93
C PHE A 121 4.84 6.86 21.72
N ASN A 122 5.85 6.30 21.07
CA ASN A 122 6.95 5.68 21.80
C ASN A 122 7.91 6.69 22.45
N SER A 123 7.86 7.95 22.07
CA SER A 123 8.54 9.03 22.81
C SER A 123 8.09 9.13 24.28
N ARG A 124 6.88 8.67 24.64
CA ARG A 124 6.36 8.72 26.01
C ARG A 124 7.21 7.97 27.02
N TRP A 125 7.91 6.93 26.59
CA TRP A 125 8.81 6.15 27.43
C TRP A 125 10.27 6.25 27.00
N LEU A 126 10.56 6.44 25.70
CA LEU A 126 11.94 6.48 25.22
C LEU A 126 12.63 7.84 25.46
N ASN A 127 11.88 8.94 25.53
CA ASN A 127 12.46 10.25 25.88
C ASN A 127 12.96 10.30 27.33
N ASP A 128 12.39 9.50 28.24
CA ASP A 128 12.80 9.44 29.64
C ASP A 128 14.01 8.51 29.86
N PHE A 129 14.47 7.82 28.83
CA PHE A 129 15.63 6.93 28.94
C PHE A 129 16.91 7.73 29.17
N THR A 130 17.58 7.38 30.24
CA THR A 130 18.94 7.84 30.52
C THR A 130 19.97 7.01 29.75
N ALA A 131 21.20 7.47 29.65
CA ALA A 131 22.30 6.67 29.07
C ALA A 131 22.45 5.31 29.77
N ALA A 132 22.20 5.24 31.09
CA ALA A 132 22.23 3.99 31.85
C ALA A 132 21.09 3.04 31.42
N ASP A 133 19.94 3.55 31.04
CA ASP A 133 18.81 2.73 30.56
C ASP A 133 19.09 2.15 29.19
N PHE A 134 19.70 2.93 28.28
CA PHE A 134 20.16 2.40 26.99
C PHE A 134 21.21 1.31 27.14
N ILE A 135 22.18 1.49 28.03
CA ILE A 135 23.19 0.45 28.33
C ILE A 135 22.52 -0.81 28.90
N ARG A 136 21.57 -0.63 29.81
CA ARG A 136 20.82 -1.73 30.44
C ARG A 136 19.93 -2.45 29.43
N LEU A 137 19.31 -1.74 28.49
CA LEU A 137 18.56 -2.33 27.40
C LEU A 137 19.48 -3.12 26.47
N GLY A 138 20.61 -2.52 26.05
CA GLY A 138 21.62 -3.17 25.18
C GLY A 138 22.23 -4.44 25.79
N SER A 139 22.40 -4.48 27.13
CA SER A 139 22.95 -5.67 27.81
C SER A 139 22.01 -6.89 27.78
N ARG A 140 20.76 -6.73 27.40
CA ARG A 140 19.78 -7.83 27.31
C ARG A 140 19.77 -8.55 25.96
N TYR A 141 20.57 -8.09 25.00
CA TYR A 141 20.65 -8.68 23.67
C TYR A 141 22.10 -8.72 23.18
N THR A 142 22.53 -9.83 22.62
CA THR A 142 23.94 -9.97 22.18
C THR A 142 24.13 -9.44 20.76
N LEU A 143 25.33 -8.93 20.46
CA LEU A 143 25.72 -8.54 19.11
C LEU A 143 25.59 -9.71 18.12
N ALA A 144 25.98 -10.93 18.54
CA ALA A 144 25.83 -12.11 17.70
C ALA A 144 24.39 -12.33 17.24
N ARG A 145 23.43 -12.21 18.15
CA ARG A 145 22.00 -12.28 17.83
C ARG A 145 21.54 -11.14 16.95
N MET A 146 22.05 -9.91 17.16
CA MET A 146 21.72 -8.77 16.32
C MET A 146 22.19 -8.98 14.88
N MET A 147 23.32 -9.63 14.70
CA MET A 147 23.91 -9.95 13.40
C MET A 147 23.25 -11.15 12.69
N GLU A 148 22.28 -11.84 13.31
CA GLU A 148 21.42 -12.83 12.62
C GLU A 148 20.43 -12.18 11.66
N ARG A 149 20.23 -10.85 11.75
CA ARG A 149 19.37 -10.11 10.84
C ARG A 149 20.03 -10.02 9.46
N ASP A 150 19.31 -10.45 8.43
CA ASP A 150 19.82 -10.66 7.08
C ASP A 150 20.53 -9.44 6.49
N ASP A 151 19.96 -8.24 6.66
CA ASP A 151 20.54 -7.00 6.14
C ASP A 151 21.83 -6.61 6.87
N PHE A 152 21.89 -6.77 8.20
CA PHE A 152 23.12 -6.54 8.96
C PHE A 152 24.19 -7.57 8.58
N ALA A 153 23.85 -8.86 8.53
CA ALA A 153 24.77 -9.91 8.12
C ALA A 153 25.31 -9.68 6.71
N LYS A 154 24.47 -9.24 5.78
CA LYS A 154 24.89 -8.92 4.41
C LYS A 154 25.81 -7.72 4.37
N ARG A 155 25.39 -6.58 4.96
CA ARG A 155 26.19 -5.34 5.00
C ARG A 155 27.56 -5.56 5.67
N TYR A 156 27.60 -6.33 6.75
CA TYR A 156 28.84 -6.67 7.44
C TYR A 156 29.80 -7.46 6.53
N ARG A 157 29.29 -8.48 5.81
CA ARG A 157 30.09 -9.29 4.88
C ARG A 157 30.58 -8.47 3.67
N GLU A 158 29.82 -7.50 3.24
CA GLU A 158 30.12 -6.63 2.10
C GLU A 158 30.94 -5.40 2.51
N ASN A 159 31.39 -5.29 3.77
CA ASN A 159 32.05 -4.12 4.33
C ASN A 159 31.25 -2.80 4.11
N THR A 160 29.94 -2.90 4.00
CA THR A 160 29.05 -1.74 3.95
C THR A 160 28.86 -1.20 5.37
N PRO A 161 29.00 0.13 5.60
CA PRO A 161 28.92 0.68 6.95
C PRO A 161 27.59 0.39 7.65
N ILE A 162 27.68 0.02 8.93
CA ILE A 162 26.53 -0.10 9.85
C ILE A 162 26.79 0.86 11.00
N ALA A 163 25.93 1.85 11.16
CA ALA A 163 26.06 2.79 12.26
C ALA A 163 25.51 2.19 13.55
N LEU A 164 26.13 2.52 14.70
CA LEU A 164 25.76 1.95 16.01
C LEU A 164 24.30 2.18 16.38
N HIS A 165 23.72 3.32 16.02
CA HIS A 165 22.30 3.61 16.29
C HIS A 165 21.35 2.65 15.55
N GLU A 166 21.74 2.13 14.40
CA GLU A 166 20.94 1.15 13.65
C GLU A 166 20.80 -0.17 14.44
N LEU A 167 21.82 -0.54 15.22
CA LEU A 167 21.78 -1.73 16.10
C LEU A 167 20.87 -1.52 17.33
N LEU A 168 20.63 -0.25 17.70
CA LEU A 168 19.74 0.07 18.82
C LEU A 168 18.26 0.09 18.39
N TYR A 169 17.96 0.34 17.11
CA TYR A 169 16.60 0.42 16.62
C TYR A 169 15.74 -0.80 16.98
N PRO A 170 16.15 -2.06 16.70
CA PRO A 170 15.36 -3.23 17.06
C PRO A 170 15.10 -3.36 18.57
N LEU A 171 16.03 -2.89 19.40
CA LEU A 171 15.88 -2.92 20.85
C LEU A 171 14.85 -1.91 21.34
N MET A 172 14.81 -0.72 20.73
CA MET A 172 13.82 0.30 21.07
C MET A 172 12.41 -0.11 20.64
N GLN A 173 12.25 -0.61 19.40
CA GLN A 173 10.99 -1.20 18.96
C GLN A 173 10.58 -2.37 19.85
N GLY A 174 11.53 -3.21 20.25
CA GLY A 174 11.26 -4.31 21.15
C GLY A 174 10.83 -3.86 22.55
N TYR A 175 11.39 -2.76 23.05
CA TYR A 175 10.99 -2.20 24.33
C TYR A 175 9.57 -1.61 24.31
N ASP A 176 9.07 -1.15 23.19
CA ASP A 176 7.67 -0.74 23.02
C ASP A 176 6.71 -1.86 23.46
N SER A 177 7.05 -3.12 23.19
CA SER A 177 6.25 -4.28 23.62
C SER A 177 6.29 -4.50 25.12
N VAL A 178 7.42 -4.18 25.75
CA VAL A 178 7.56 -4.20 27.22
C VAL A 178 6.72 -3.09 27.85
N ALA A 179 6.84 -1.86 27.35
CA ALA A 179 6.11 -0.69 27.85
C ALA A 179 4.59 -0.87 27.73
N LEU A 180 4.12 -1.37 26.61
CA LEU A 180 2.70 -1.58 26.34
C LEU A 180 2.15 -2.89 26.91
N LYS A 181 3.00 -3.77 27.43
CA LYS A 181 2.63 -5.13 27.87
C LYS A 181 1.85 -5.86 26.76
N ALA A 182 2.38 -5.82 25.55
CA ALA A 182 1.69 -6.37 24.39
C ALA A 182 1.53 -7.89 24.48
N ASP A 183 0.32 -8.39 24.19
CA ASP A 183 0.04 -9.82 24.05
C ASP A 183 0.31 -10.31 22.65
N VAL A 184 0.11 -9.42 21.66
CA VAL A 184 0.31 -9.68 20.24
C VAL A 184 0.98 -8.47 19.60
N GLU A 185 2.02 -8.70 18.82
CA GLU A 185 2.62 -7.69 17.95
C GLU A 185 2.51 -8.10 16.49
N MET A 186 2.15 -7.14 15.64
CA MET A 186 1.99 -7.36 14.22
C MET A 186 2.90 -6.46 13.40
N GLY A 187 3.38 -6.98 12.27
CA GLY A 187 4.19 -6.23 11.31
C GLY A 187 4.20 -6.87 9.93
N GLY A 188 4.87 -6.27 8.97
CA GLY A 188 5.20 -6.91 7.70
C GLY A 188 6.20 -8.06 7.89
N THR A 189 6.34 -8.92 6.88
CA THR A 189 7.34 -10.01 6.92
C THR A 189 8.76 -9.50 7.08
N ASP A 190 9.06 -8.30 6.61
CA ASP A 190 10.34 -7.61 6.78
C ASP A 190 10.62 -7.16 8.22
N GLN A 191 9.59 -7.10 9.08
CA GLN A 191 9.70 -6.73 10.49
C GLN A 191 9.91 -7.92 11.42
N LYS A 192 9.86 -9.17 10.91
CA LYS A 192 9.85 -10.39 11.73
C LYS A 192 10.98 -10.42 12.78
N PHE A 193 12.19 -10.00 12.41
CA PHE A 193 13.31 -9.94 13.33
C PHE A 193 13.05 -8.99 14.51
N ASN A 194 12.59 -7.76 14.22
CA ASN A 194 12.33 -6.76 15.25
C ASN A 194 11.21 -7.22 16.22
N LEU A 195 10.16 -7.88 15.67
CA LEU A 195 9.08 -8.45 16.47
C LEU A 195 9.59 -9.55 17.43
N LEU A 196 10.53 -10.39 16.96
CA LEU A 196 11.19 -11.40 17.80
C LEU A 196 12.05 -10.79 18.90
N VAL A 197 12.70 -9.66 18.63
CA VAL A 197 13.44 -8.92 19.67
C VAL A 197 12.49 -8.50 20.78
N GLY A 198 11.30 -7.95 20.45
CA GLY A 198 10.28 -7.57 21.42
C GLY A 198 9.83 -8.74 22.29
N ARG A 199 9.54 -9.89 21.66
CA ARG A 199 9.19 -11.14 22.34
C ARG A 199 10.27 -11.58 23.33
N ASN A 200 11.55 -11.52 22.93
CA ASN A 200 12.69 -11.90 23.76
C ASN A 200 12.89 -10.91 24.92
N LEU A 201 12.76 -9.61 24.65
CA LEU A 201 12.90 -8.60 25.71
C LEU A 201 11.82 -8.75 26.78
N GLN A 202 10.56 -9.01 26.43
CA GLN A 202 9.52 -9.28 27.40
C GLN A 202 9.91 -10.40 28.37
N ALA A 203 10.46 -11.52 27.86
CA ALA A 203 10.94 -12.60 28.70
C ALA A 203 12.07 -12.14 29.66
N HIS A 204 13.02 -11.34 29.17
CA HIS A 204 14.10 -10.77 30.02
C HIS A 204 13.59 -9.76 31.07
N TYR A 205 12.41 -9.16 30.85
CA TYR A 205 11.74 -8.33 31.84
C TYR A 205 10.77 -9.09 32.75
N GLY A 206 10.78 -10.45 32.69
CA GLY A 206 9.92 -11.32 33.50
C GLY A 206 8.46 -11.28 33.11
N MET A 207 8.15 -10.90 31.89
CA MET A 207 6.81 -10.82 31.36
C MET A 207 6.46 -12.05 30.51
N GLU A 208 5.18 -12.35 30.36
CA GLU A 208 4.74 -13.29 29.35
C GLU A 208 5.03 -12.75 27.96
N SER A 209 5.65 -13.56 27.11
CA SER A 209 6.03 -13.15 25.77
C SER A 209 4.81 -12.95 24.86
N GLN A 210 4.89 -11.95 24.01
CA GLN A 210 3.90 -11.69 22.97
C GLN A 210 3.90 -12.77 21.89
N CYS A 211 2.74 -12.98 21.25
CA CYS A 211 2.66 -13.69 20.00
C CYS A 211 2.97 -12.72 18.84
N ILE A 212 3.54 -13.25 17.77
CA ILE A 212 3.93 -12.46 16.61
C ILE A 212 3.09 -12.86 15.41
N LEU A 213 2.48 -11.88 14.74
CA LEU A 213 1.86 -12.05 13.44
C LEU A 213 2.62 -11.25 12.38
N THR A 214 2.95 -11.90 11.27
CA THR A 214 3.45 -11.16 10.11
C THR A 214 2.47 -11.21 8.95
N MET A 215 2.25 -10.04 8.37
CA MET A 215 1.47 -9.88 7.15
C MET A 215 2.41 -9.86 5.93
N PRO A 216 1.98 -10.41 4.79
CA PRO A 216 2.75 -10.28 3.57
C PRO A 216 2.86 -8.81 3.15
N LEU A 217 3.93 -8.48 2.45
CA LEU A 217 4.02 -7.21 1.76
C LEU A 217 3.11 -7.25 0.54
N LEU A 218 2.28 -6.21 0.38
CA LEU A 218 1.39 -6.10 -0.77
C LEU A 218 2.22 -5.72 -2.01
N GLU A 219 2.02 -6.44 -3.08
CA GLU A 219 2.60 -6.11 -4.38
C GLU A 219 1.96 -4.83 -4.94
N GLY A 220 2.79 -3.98 -5.58
CA GLY A 220 2.32 -2.77 -6.23
C GLY A 220 1.67 -3.02 -7.59
N LEU A 221 1.40 -1.94 -8.33
CA LEU A 221 0.75 -1.99 -9.64
C LEU A 221 1.50 -2.86 -10.67
N ASP A 222 2.80 -3.07 -10.46
CA ASP A 222 3.62 -3.94 -11.31
C ASP A 222 3.42 -5.45 -11.03
N GLY A 223 2.71 -5.80 -9.96
CA GLY A 223 2.42 -7.18 -9.57
C GLY A 223 3.63 -8.00 -9.10
N VAL A 224 4.79 -7.38 -8.94
CA VAL A 224 6.06 -8.08 -8.63
C VAL A 224 6.73 -7.50 -7.39
N ARG A 225 7.01 -6.19 -7.39
CA ARG A 225 7.69 -5.54 -6.27
C ARG A 225 6.69 -5.10 -5.22
N LYS A 226 7.12 -5.07 -3.97
CA LYS A 226 6.30 -4.51 -2.90
C LYS A 226 5.83 -3.10 -3.26
N MET A 227 4.61 -2.79 -2.88
CA MET A 227 4.05 -1.45 -3.04
C MET A 227 4.89 -0.42 -2.29
N SER A 228 5.33 0.62 -2.99
CA SER A 228 6.15 1.68 -2.42
C SER A 228 6.06 2.97 -3.22
N LYS A 229 6.03 4.12 -2.53
CA LYS A 229 6.12 5.44 -3.17
C LYS A 229 7.41 5.59 -3.99
N SER A 230 8.54 5.10 -3.46
CA SER A 230 9.84 5.19 -4.14
C SER A 230 9.91 4.41 -5.45
N TYR A 231 9.06 3.40 -5.63
CA TYR A 231 8.97 2.64 -6.88
C TYR A 231 7.89 3.19 -7.84
N GLY A 232 7.08 4.16 -7.40
CA GLY A 232 5.98 4.70 -8.20
C GLY A 232 4.87 3.69 -8.52
N ASN A 233 4.82 2.56 -7.81
CA ASN A 233 3.89 1.45 -8.03
C ASN A 233 2.78 1.37 -6.98
N TYR A 234 2.48 2.48 -6.31
CA TYR A 234 1.57 2.53 -5.16
C TYR A 234 0.18 3.07 -5.52
N ILE A 235 -0.79 2.78 -4.66
CA ILE A 235 -2.11 3.41 -4.60
C ILE A 235 -2.21 4.06 -3.22
N GLY A 236 -2.22 5.40 -3.19
CA GLY A 236 -2.41 6.18 -1.96
C GLY A 236 -3.88 6.16 -1.54
N ILE A 237 -4.14 6.17 -0.24
CA ILE A 237 -5.54 6.17 0.26
C ILE A 237 -6.19 7.56 0.22
N ASP A 238 -5.40 8.61 0.00
CA ASP A 238 -5.87 9.99 -0.17
C ASP A 238 -5.77 10.49 -1.62
N GLU A 239 -5.42 9.60 -2.57
CA GLU A 239 -5.49 9.94 -3.99
C GLU A 239 -6.95 10.20 -4.40
N ALA A 240 -7.15 10.99 -5.46
CA ALA A 240 -8.49 11.29 -5.96
C ALA A 240 -9.27 10.00 -6.31
N PRO A 241 -10.58 9.94 -6.05
CA PRO A 241 -11.42 8.78 -6.32
C PRO A 241 -11.24 8.15 -7.71
N PRO A 242 -11.21 8.92 -8.83
CA PRO A 242 -10.95 8.36 -10.16
C PRO A 242 -9.56 7.73 -10.30
N GLU A 243 -8.54 8.25 -9.62
CA GLU A 243 -7.18 7.72 -9.65
C GLU A 243 -7.10 6.37 -8.93
N ILE A 244 -7.66 6.28 -7.71
CA ILE A 244 -7.73 5.01 -6.96
C ILE A 244 -8.47 3.97 -7.81
N PHE A 245 -9.65 4.33 -8.34
CA PHE A 245 -10.46 3.44 -9.16
C PHE A 245 -9.69 2.95 -10.40
N GLY A 246 -9.11 3.86 -11.15
CA GLY A 246 -8.33 3.56 -12.36
C GLY A 246 -7.11 2.69 -12.09
N LYS A 247 -6.38 2.94 -10.99
CA LYS A 247 -5.22 2.14 -10.58
C LYS A 247 -5.63 0.72 -10.18
N VAL A 248 -6.72 0.55 -9.43
CA VAL A 248 -7.25 -0.79 -9.09
C VAL A 248 -7.72 -1.52 -10.34
N MET A 249 -8.36 -0.83 -11.27
CA MET A 249 -8.76 -1.44 -12.56
C MET A 249 -7.57 -1.87 -13.43
N ALA A 250 -6.39 -1.28 -13.23
CA ALA A 250 -5.18 -1.56 -14.01
C ALA A 250 -4.37 -2.77 -13.52
N ILE A 251 -4.62 -3.29 -12.31
CA ILE A 251 -3.91 -4.47 -11.80
C ILE A 251 -4.27 -5.73 -12.60
N SER A 252 -3.41 -6.75 -12.56
CA SER A 252 -3.71 -8.06 -13.18
C SER A 252 -4.87 -8.77 -12.45
N ASP A 253 -5.51 -9.72 -13.13
CA ASP A 253 -6.60 -10.50 -12.52
C ASP A 253 -6.09 -11.41 -11.38
N GLU A 254 -4.83 -11.84 -11.44
CA GLU A 254 -4.19 -12.58 -10.35
C GLU A 254 -3.98 -11.70 -9.13
N LEU A 255 -3.45 -10.48 -9.33
CA LEU A 255 -3.22 -9.53 -8.26
C LEU A 255 -4.54 -9.05 -7.62
N MET A 256 -5.63 -8.97 -8.39
CA MET A 256 -6.96 -8.65 -7.89
C MET A 256 -7.38 -9.59 -6.74
N TRP A 257 -7.17 -10.90 -6.87
CA TRP A 257 -7.52 -11.86 -5.82
C TRP A 257 -6.69 -11.70 -4.56
N ARG A 258 -5.42 -11.32 -4.74
CA ARG A 258 -4.55 -10.97 -3.61
C ARG A 258 -5.05 -9.74 -2.86
N TYR A 259 -5.50 -8.73 -3.59
CA TYR A 259 -6.09 -7.53 -2.99
C TYR A 259 -7.42 -7.85 -2.30
N TYR A 260 -8.25 -8.69 -2.86
CA TYR A 260 -9.46 -9.17 -2.19
C TYR A 260 -9.17 -9.86 -0.86
N GLU A 261 -8.19 -10.78 -0.83
CA GLU A 261 -7.82 -11.49 0.38
C GLU A 261 -7.34 -10.55 1.49
N LEU A 262 -6.50 -9.59 1.15
CA LEU A 262 -5.77 -8.75 2.10
C LEU A 262 -6.48 -7.45 2.47
N LEU A 263 -7.29 -6.90 1.57
CA LEU A 263 -7.86 -5.56 1.71
C LEU A 263 -9.39 -5.53 1.76
N SER A 264 -10.11 -6.51 1.18
CA SER A 264 -11.56 -6.49 1.15
C SER A 264 -12.19 -6.84 2.51
N PHE A 265 -13.34 -6.21 2.80
CA PHE A 265 -14.16 -6.57 3.96
C PHE A 265 -15.02 -7.82 3.74
N LYS A 266 -15.09 -8.32 2.49
CA LYS A 266 -15.77 -9.59 2.21
C LYS A 266 -15.16 -10.73 3.01
N SER A 267 -15.99 -11.66 3.47
CA SER A 267 -15.52 -12.90 4.09
C SER A 267 -14.73 -13.77 3.10
N LEU A 268 -13.92 -14.69 3.60
CA LEU A 268 -13.22 -15.65 2.74
C LEU A 268 -14.17 -16.51 1.91
N GLU A 269 -15.36 -16.79 2.45
CA GLU A 269 -16.42 -17.55 1.75
C GLU A 269 -17.00 -16.76 0.58
N GLU A 270 -17.29 -15.46 0.78
CA GLU A 270 -17.76 -14.56 -0.29
C GLU A 270 -16.70 -14.41 -1.38
N ILE A 271 -15.42 -14.28 -1.00
CA ILE A 271 -14.31 -14.19 -1.96
C ILE A 271 -14.17 -15.50 -2.75
N ALA A 272 -14.28 -16.67 -2.07
CA ALA A 272 -14.21 -17.96 -2.73
C ALA A 272 -15.37 -18.14 -3.72
N THR A 273 -16.60 -17.76 -3.32
CA THR A 273 -17.76 -17.79 -4.21
C THR A 273 -17.58 -16.88 -5.42
N LEU A 274 -17.14 -15.64 -5.21
CA LEU A 274 -16.88 -14.71 -6.32
C LEU A 274 -15.81 -15.24 -7.28
N LYS A 275 -14.75 -15.86 -6.74
CA LYS A 275 -13.68 -16.47 -7.55
C LYS A 275 -14.19 -17.64 -8.39
N GLU A 276 -15.07 -18.47 -7.81
CA GLU A 276 -15.73 -19.56 -8.53
C GLU A 276 -16.67 -19.02 -9.62
N ASP A 277 -17.46 -17.98 -9.32
CA ASP A 277 -18.35 -17.32 -10.28
C ASP A 277 -17.57 -16.78 -11.49
N VAL A 278 -16.40 -16.20 -11.24
CA VAL A 278 -15.51 -15.72 -12.32
C VAL A 278 -14.95 -16.90 -13.10
N ALA A 279 -14.49 -17.96 -12.44
CA ALA A 279 -13.93 -19.14 -13.11
C ALA A 279 -14.96 -19.86 -13.99
N GLN A 280 -16.25 -19.84 -13.59
CA GLN A 280 -17.35 -20.44 -14.34
C GLN A 280 -17.99 -19.48 -15.36
N GLY A 281 -17.47 -18.26 -15.50
CA GLY A 281 -17.98 -17.26 -16.45
C GLY A 281 -19.32 -16.62 -16.04
N ARG A 282 -19.83 -16.83 -14.82
CA ARG A 282 -21.03 -16.17 -14.29
C ARG A 282 -20.79 -14.68 -14.01
N VAL A 283 -19.58 -14.35 -13.61
CA VAL A 283 -19.13 -12.96 -13.39
C VAL A 283 -17.92 -12.70 -14.27
N HIS A 284 -17.92 -11.61 -15.01
CA HIS A 284 -16.75 -11.23 -15.82
C HIS A 284 -15.62 -10.71 -14.91
N PRO A 285 -14.32 -11.06 -15.14
CA PRO A 285 -13.20 -10.58 -14.31
C PRO A 285 -13.18 -9.06 -14.14
N LYS A 286 -13.52 -8.30 -15.20
CA LYS A 286 -13.65 -6.84 -15.12
C LYS A 286 -14.68 -6.41 -14.07
N ALA A 287 -15.85 -7.06 -14.00
CA ALA A 287 -16.88 -6.73 -13.03
C ALA A 287 -16.41 -7.02 -11.57
N ALA A 288 -15.72 -8.15 -11.36
CA ALA A 288 -15.11 -8.43 -10.06
C ALA A 288 -14.09 -7.35 -9.68
N LYS A 289 -13.28 -6.88 -10.62
CA LYS A 289 -12.31 -5.80 -10.39
C LYS A 289 -12.99 -4.45 -10.13
N GLU A 290 -14.07 -4.13 -10.83
CA GLU A 290 -14.90 -2.94 -10.56
C GLU A 290 -15.50 -2.96 -9.15
N MET A 291 -15.97 -4.12 -8.67
CA MET A 291 -16.47 -4.27 -7.30
C MET A 291 -15.35 -3.97 -6.27
N LEU A 292 -14.13 -4.45 -6.51
CA LEU A 292 -12.99 -4.18 -5.64
C LEU A 292 -12.60 -2.70 -5.68
N ALA A 293 -12.54 -2.09 -6.87
CA ALA A 293 -12.22 -0.68 -7.03
C ALA A 293 -13.24 0.21 -6.33
N HIS A 294 -14.52 -0.11 -6.49
CA HIS A 294 -15.62 0.57 -5.81
C HIS A 294 -15.49 0.45 -4.29
N GLU A 295 -15.23 -0.75 -3.76
CA GLU A 295 -15.02 -0.98 -2.33
C GLU A 295 -13.84 -0.14 -1.78
N MET A 296 -12.73 -0.03 -2.53
CA MET A 296 -11.58 0.77 -2.09
C MET A 296 -11.94 2.26 -2.06
N VAL A 297 -12.56 2.80 -3.12
CA VAL A 297 -12.93 4.22 -3.15
C VAL A 297 -13.98 4.53 -2.09
N SER A 298 -15.02 3.72 -1.96
CA SER A 298 -16.09 3.90 -0.96
C SER A 298 -15.52 3.97 0.47
N ARG A 299 -14.52 3.16 0.78
CA ARG A 299 -13.87 3.10 2.09
C ARG A 299 -13.05 4.34 2.42
N TYR A 300 -12.28 4.83 1.46
CA TYR A 300 -11.33 5.93 1.72
C TYR A 300 -11.93 7.31 1.47
N HIS A 301 -13.02 7.38 0.72
CA HIS A 301 -13.78 8.59 0.41
C HIS A 301 -15.25 8.40 0.80
N SER A 302 -16.14 8.18 -0.18
CA SER A 302 -17.55 7.91 0.07
C SER A 302 -18.15 6.97 -0.99
N GLU A 303 -19.32 6.41 -0.69
CA GLU A 303 -20.11 5.61 -1.64
C GLU A 303 -20.43 6.40 -2.91
N LYS A 304 -20.78 7.67 -2.74
CA LYS A 304 -21.06 8.58 -3.84
C LYS A 304 -19.84 8.77 -4.75
N ASP A 305 -18.67 9.03 -4.16
CA ASP A 305 -17.42 9.17 -4.92
C ASP A 305 -17.06 7.89 -5.67
N ALA A 306 -17.34 6.72 -5.08
CA ALA A 306 -17.12 5.43 -5.72
C ALA A 306 -18.04 5.22 -6.93
N ASP A 307 -19.32 5.60 -6.80
CA ASP A 307 -20.28 5.53 -7.91
C ASP A 307 -19.91 6.50 -9.04
N GLU A 308 -19.51 7.72 -8.71
CA GLU A 308 -19.05 8.71 -9.69
C GLU A 308 -17.77 8.25 -10.40
N ALA A 309 -16.81 7.72 -9.66
CA ALA A 309 -15.58 7.18 -10.24
C ALA A 309 -15.84 5.99 -11.18
N ARG A 310 -16.75 5.08 -10.81
CA ARG A 310 -17.19 3.96 -11.66
C ARG A 310 -17.89 4.44 -12.92
N GLN A 311 -18.80 5.42 -12.80
CA GLN A 311 -19.51 5.99 -13.95
C GLN A 311 -18.54 6.68 -14.90
N GLY A 312 -17.62 7.52 -14.39
CA GLY A 312 -16.57 8.16 -15.18
C GLY A 312 -15.67 7.18 -15.88
N PHE A 313 -15.21 6.15 -15.15
CA PHE A 313 -14.40 5.07 -15.75
C PHE A 313 -15.13 4.36 -16.89
N ASN A 314 -16.40 4.00 -16.69
CA ASN A 314 -17.19 3.32 -17.71
C ASN A 314 -17.55 4.24 -18.89
N ALA A 315 -17.80 5.54 -18.66
CA ALA A 315 -18.03 6.51 -19.72
C ALA A 315 -16.82 6.67 -20.65
N VAL A 316 -15.60 6.73 -20.07
CA VAL A 316 -14.35 6.75 -20.84
C VAL A 316 -14.23 5.53 -21.76
N PHE A 317 -14.66 4.36 -21.32
CA PHE A 317 -14.63 3.15 -22.15
C PHE A 317 -15.82 3.03 -23.10
N ALA A 318 -17.01 3.55 -22.74
CA ALA A 318 -18.21 3.54 -23.60
C ALA A 318 -18.12 4.55 -24.76
N SER A 319 -17.45 5.68 -24.55
CA SER A 319 -17.21 6.72 -25.56
C SER A 319 -15.97 6.46 -26.44
N GLY A 320 -15.51 5.23 -26.55
CA GLY A 320 -14.28 4.89 -27.30
C GLY A 320 -12.99 5.18 -26.54
N GLY A 321 -13.09 5.46 -25.22
CA GLY A 321 -11.93 5.58 -24.35
C GLY A 321 -11.27 6.95 -24.29
N VAL A 322 -12.01 8.02 -24.57
CA VAL A 322 -11.51 9.40 -24.51
C VAL A 322 -11.81 10.02 -23.15
N PRO A 323 -10.79 10.39 -22.36
CA PRO A 323 -11.00 11.14 -21.12
C PRO A 323 -11.67 12.50 -21.41
N ASP A 324 -12.53 12.97 -20.48
CA ASP A 324 -13.20 14.27 -20.63
C ASP A 324 -12.21 15.45 -20.62
N ASP A 325 -11.07 15.27 -19.97
CA ASP A 325 -9.93 16.21 -19.90
C ASP A 325 -8.92 16.02 -21.05
N ALA A 326 -9.24 15.20 -22.07
CA ALA A 326 -8.34 15.03 -23.21
C ALA A 326 -8.08 16.39 -23.86
N PRO A 327 -6.81 16.74 -24.17
CA PRO A 327 -6.48 17.99 -24.80
C PRO A 327 -7.24 18.15 -26.11
N CYS A 328 -7.67 19.38 -26.40
CA CYS A 328 -8.31 19.74 -27.65
C CYS A 328 -7.30 20.46 -28.55
N HIS A 329 -7.30 20.13 -29.83
CA HIS A 329 -6.51 20.82 -30.84
C HIS A 329 -7.34 21.10 -32.08
N THR A 330 -7.16 22.28 -32.66
CA THR A 330 -7.83 22.66 -33.91
C THR A 330 -6.78 22.94 -34.96
N CYS A 331 -6.94 22.41 -36.15
CA CYS A 331 -6.09 22.68 -37.30
C CYS A 331 -6.91 22.87 -38.59
N ALA A 332 -6.31 23.51 -39.61
CA ALA A 332 -6.94 23.62 -40.94
C ALA A 332 -6.75 22.31 -41.71
N GLN A 333 -7.70 22.03 -42.60
CA GLN A 333 -7.59 20.90 -43.53
C GLN A 333 -6.37 21.09 -44.46
N GLY A 334 -5.58 20.04 -44.66
CA GLY A 334 -4.39 20.08 -45.50
C GLY A 334 -3.19 19.49 -44.80
N ASP A 335 -2.02 20.10 -44.97
CA ASP A 335 -0.77 19.60 -44.38
C ASP A 335 -0.82 19.53 -42.83
N ASP A 336 -1.52 20.47 -42.21
CA ASP A 336 -1.68 20.51 -40.75
C ASP A 336 -2.60 19.43 -40.20
N SER A 337 -3.51 18.89 -41.01
CA SER A 337 -4.38 17.80 -40.63
C SER A 337 -3.79 16.41 -40.92
N THR A 338 -2.51 16.32 -41.33
CA THR A 338 -1.79 15.05 -41.41
C THR A 338 -1.46 14.51 -40.00
N PRO A 339 -1.50 13.18 -39.79
CA PRO A 339 -1.25 12.60 -38.47
C PRO A 339 0.04 13.06 -37.78
N PRO A 340 1.21 13.13 -38.43
CA PRO A 340 2.41 13.64 -37.79
C PRO A 340 2.36 15.11 -37.42
N ALA A 341 1.63 15.93 -38.20
CA ALA A 341 1.54 17.38 -37.97
C ALA A 341 0.70 17.68 -36.71
N PHE A 342 -0.56 17.18 -36.65
CA PHE A 342 -1.42 17.46 -35.50
C PHE A 342 -0.92 16.77 -34.22
N LEU A 343 -0.28 15.59 -34.29
CA LEU A 343 0.29 14.93 -33.11
C LEU A 343 1.45 15.71 -32.48
N GLU A 344 2.29 16.32 -33.31
CA GLU A 344 3.39 17.20 -32.86
C GLU A 344 2.81 18.52 -32.32
N ALA A 345 1.92 19.18 -33.07
CA ALA A 345 1.32 20.45 -32.70
C ALA A 345 0.50 20.38 -31.40
N ALA A 346 -0.18 19.26 -31.16
CA ALA A 346 -0.90 18.99 -29.92
C ALA A 346 0.00 18.51 -28.75
N GLY A 347 1.30 18.37 -28.98
CA GLY A 347 2.25 17.96 -27.94
C GLY A 347 2.19 16.48 -27.54
N LEU A 348 1.53 15.63 -28.31
CA LEU A 348 1.45 14.18 -28.04
C LEU A 348 2.76 13.47 -28.36
N VAL A 349 3.58 14.04 -29.22
CA VAL A 349 4.92 13.57 -29.60
C VAL A 349 5.89 14.74 -29.66
N LYS A 350 7.19 14.44 -29.57
CA LYS A 350 8.25 15.47 -29.59
C LYS A 350 8.65 15.90 -31.01
N SER A 351 8.29 15.12 -32.01
CA SER A 351 8.61 15.41 -33.42
C SER A 351 7.75 14.60 -34.40
N ARG A 352 7.62 15.08 -35.63
CA ARG A 352 6.96 14.36 -36.73
C ARG A 352 7.62 13.02 -37.03
N GLY A 353 8.93 12.90 -36.77
CA GLY A 353 9.67 11.64 -36.93
C GLY A 353 9.23 10.59 -35.92
N GLU A 354 9.04 10.97 -34.67
CA GLU A 354 8.48 10.10 -33.64
C GLU A 354 7.05 9.67 -33.98
N ALA A 355 6.22 10.62 -34.45
CA ALA A 355 4.86 10.31 -34.89
C ALA A 355 4.83 9.24 -35.99
N LYS A 356 5.63 9.41 -37.04
CA LYS A 356 5.71 8.48 -38.16
C LYS A 356 6.12 7.07 -37.72
N ARG A 357 7.08 6.98 -36.79
CA ARG A 357 7.50 5.69 -36.23
C ARG A 357 6.36 5.00 -35.46
N LEU A 358 5.67 5.73 -34.57
CA LEU A 358 4.56 5.20 -33.78
C LEU A 358 3.36 4.79 -34.65
N ILE A 359 3.07 5.55 -35.74
CA ILE A 359 2.03 5.20 -36.71
C ILE A 359 2.39 3.89 -37.41
N LYS A 360 3.63 3.74 -37.87
CA LYS A 360 4.12 2.50 -38.50
C LYS A 360 4.07 1.30 -37.56
N GLU A 361 4.25 1.51 -36.26
CA GLU A 361 4.11 0.50 -35.21
C GLU A 361 2.61 0.18 -34.91
N GLY A 362 1.67 0.87 -35.56
CA GLY A 362 0.23 0.68 -35.38
C GLY A 362 -0.33 1.26 -34.09
N ALA A 363 0.35 2.27 -33.53
CA ALA A 363 -0.05 2.89 -32.28
C ALA A 363 -1.14 3.96 -32.42
N LEU A 364 -1.47 4.41 -33.65
CA LEU A 364 -2.45 5.47 -33.91
C LEU A 364 -3.83 4.87 -34.24
N SER A 365 -4.87 5.39 -33.62
CA SER A 365 -6.24 5.20 -34.07
C SER A 365 -6.98 6.53 -34.15
N VAL A 366 -7.85 6.68 -35.14
CA VAL A 366 -8.76 7.80 -35.37
C VAL A 366 -10.17 7.23 -35.29
N ASP A 367 -11.01 7.78 -34.40
CA ASP A 367 -12.36 7.30 -34.12
C ASP A 367 -12.46 5.78 -33.86
N GLY A 368 -11.45 5.26 -33.14
CA GLY A 368 -11.38 3.82 -32.82
C GLY A 368 -10.85 2.94 -33.95
N GLN A 369 -10.67 3.46 -35.17
CA GLN A 369 -10.09 2.73 -36.28
C GLN A 369 -8.57 2.95 -36.36
N ARG A 370 -7.83 1.87 -36.56
CA ARG A 370 -6.39 1.94 -36.73
C ARG A 370 -6.03 2.77 -37.96
N CYS A 371 -5.14 3.74 -37.80
CA CYS A 371 -4.62 4.58 -38.84
C CYS A 371 -3.16 4.22 -39.10
N ASP A 372 -2.88 3.61 -40.24
CA ASP A 372 -1.51 3.22 -40.66
C ASP A 372 -0.93 4.22 -41.69
N ASP A 373 -1.73 5.14 -42.19
CA ASP A 373 -1.30 6.15 -43.16
C ASP A 373 -0.90 7.45 -42.43
N ALA A 374 0.41 7.74 -42.51
CA ALA A 374 0.98 8.94 -41.91
C ALA A 374 0.91 10.19 -42.83
N MET A 375 0.48 10.02 -44.08
CA MET A 375 0.57 11.10 -45.06
C MET A 375 -0.77 11.65 -45.52
N SER A 376 -1.86 10.91 -45.34
CA SER A 376 -3.19 11.36 -45.72
C SER A 376 -3.73 12.38 -44.73
N PRO A 377 -4.07 13.60 -45.16
CA PRO A 377 -4.71 14.58 -44.31
C PRO A 377 -6.16 14.15 -43.97
N LEU A 378 -6.59 14.41 -42.73
CA LEU A 378 -7.98 14.22 -42.35
C LEU A 378 -8.86 15.30 -42.96
N ALA A 379 -10.08 14.93 -43.35
CA ALA A 379 -11.09 15.87 -43.84
C ALA A 379 -11.59 16.80 -42.72
N ALA A 380 -12.30 17.86 -43.08
CA ALA A 380 -12.96 18.73 -42.09
C ALA A 380 -13.97 17.90 -41.26
N GLY A 381 -13.85 18.00 -39.92
CA GLY A 381 -14.64 17.21 -38.98
C GLY A 381 -14.07 17.21 -37.57
N GLU A 382 -14.75 16.54 -36.67
CA GLU A 382 -14.28 16.28 -35.32
C GLU A 382 -13.85 14.83 -35.20
N TYR A 383 -12.69 14.62 -34.60
CA TYR A 383 -12.07 13.30 -34.49
C TYR A 383 -11.57 13.02 -33.09
N VAL A 384 -11.68 11.79 -32.68
CA VAL A 384 -11.07 11.23 -31.49
C VAL A 384 -9.79 10.52 -31.88
N ILE A 385 -8.67 11.06 -31.45
CA ILE A 385 -7.34 10.53 -31.70
C ILE A 385 -6.84 9.78 -30.47
N LYS A 386 -6.36 8.57 -30.68
CA LYS A 386 -5.67 7.79 -29.63
C LYS A 386 -4.30 7.36 -30.10
N LEU A 387 -3.28 7.68 -29.32
CA LEU A 387 -1.89 7.30 -29.59
C LEU A 387 -1.33 6.40 -28.49
N GLY A 388 -1.17 5.11 -28.81
CA GLY A 388 -0.80 4.09 -27.84
C GLY A 388 -1.90 3.84 -26.82
N LYS A 389 -1.52 3.48 -25.57
CA LYS A 389 -2.49 3.09 -24.53
C LYS A 389 -3.09 4.25 -23.74
N LYS A 390 -2.42 5.41 -23.67
CA LYS A 390 -2.72 6.46 -22.67
C LYS A 390 -2.83 7.88 -23.23
N ARG A 391 -2.48 8.13 -24.49
CA ARG A 391 -2.48 9.49 -25.07
C ARG A 391 -3.70 9.65 -25.95
N PHE A 392 -4.55 10.65 -25.62
CA PHE A 392 -5.78 10.98 -26.32
C PHE A 392 -5.76 12.46 -26.74
N LEU A 393 -6.50 12.79 -27.81
CA LEU A 393 -6.68 14.14 -28.30
C LEU A 393 -8.07 14.24 -28.94
N ARG A 394 -8.78 15.32 -28.66
CA ARG A 394 -9.95 15.74 -29.44
C ARG A 394 -9.47 16.70 -30.52
N LEU A 395 -9.52 16.27 -31.77
CA LEU A 395 -9.04 17.02 -32.91
C LEU A 395 -10.24 17.59 -33.69
N THR A 396 -10.25 18.90 -33.91
CA THR A 396 -11.19 19.57 -34.82
C THR A 396 -10.41 20.04 -36.08
N VAL A 397 -10.79 19.51 -37.23
CA VAL A 397 -10.25 19.93 -38.54
C VAL A 397 -11.24 20.89 -39.15
N THR A 398 -10.84 22.11 -39.37
CA THR A 398 -11.65 23.14 -40.05
C THR A 398 -11.38 23.13 -41.54
N ALA A 399 -12.40 23.49 -42.33
CA ALA A 399 -12.31 23.56 -43.79
C ALA A 399 -11.31 24.63 -44.27
#